data_ddcca183340c8c8c055d4b57eb9f46b6
#
_entry.id   ddcca183340c8c8c055d4b57eb9f46b6
#
_cell.length_a   1.000
_cell.length_b   1.000
_cell.length_c   1.000
_cell.angle_alpha   90.00
_cell.angle_beta   90.00
_cell.angle_gamma   90.00
#
_symmetry.space_group_name_H-M   'P 1'
#
loop_
_entity.id
_entity.type
_entity.pdbx_description
1 polymer ?
#
loop_
_entity_poly.entity_id
_entity_poly.type
_entity_poly.pdbx_seq_one_letter_code
_entity_poly.pdbx_strand_id
1 'polypeptide(L)'
;MKKKEWIPYGIVIVLLFIGACYDYQITDALYHRAYGISMLFERFLLIPVQSIVIITMCMIQRKTPCWWTMPIAFIASGYMIQDALHYWVKLDTIWLLVTAVSAVVYTLVIYLIIKRIPTYWLDKHLHFFVFFTKVLITAIFITTILKTVWGRIRYRDIQDVTQFCVWYRPCGLVGNHSFPSGHTTAFTSILCLLQWKQNTYEKPSPLRYGLITLFIIAMPLTRMIMGAHFLSDTAVGFCITYTVYLAYRQYDRKRGYI
;
A
#
# COMPACT_ATOMS: atom_id res chain seq x y z
N MET A 1 -15.52 -17.35 6.54
CA MET A 1 -14.67 -17.31 5.31
C MET A 1 -15.05 -18.45 4.38
N LYS A 2 -15.06 -18.25 3.07
CA LYS A 2 -15.26 -19.31 2.07
C LYS A 2 -13.95 -20.10 1.91
N LYS A 3 -14.03 -21.42 1.55
CA LYS A 3 -12.82 -22.26 1.35
C LYS A 3 -11.75 -21.61 0.44
N LYS A 4 -12.17 -20.91 -0.62
CA LYS A 4 -11.26 -20.22 -1.55
C LYS A 4 -10.48 -19.03 -0.91
N GLU A 5 -10.96 -18.46 0.19
CA GLU A 5 -10.31 -17.34 0.88
C GLU A 5 -9.11 -17.78 1.72
N TRP A 6 -8.93 -19.09 1.93
CA TRP A 6 -7.77 -19.66 2.62
C TRP A 6 -6.56 -19.91 1.70
N ILE A 7 -6.79 -19.99 0.36
CA ILE A 7 -5.72 -20.27 -0.60
C ILE A 7 -4.56 -19.26 -0.50
N PRO A 8 -4.81 -17.92 -0.46
CA PRO A 8 -3.72 -16.96 -0.32
C PRO A 8 -2.90 -17.14 0.97
N TYR A 9 -3.53 -17.52 2.09
CA TYR A 9 -2.79 -17.80 3.32
C TYR A 9 -1.89 -19.03 3.19
N GLY A 10 -2.37 -20.09 2.51
CA GLY A 10 -1.55 -21.26 2.21
C GLY A 10 -0.31 -20.89 1.38
N ILE A 11 -0.48 -20.03 0.36
CA ILE A 11 0.64 -19.51 -0.45
C ILE A 11 1.60 -18.70 0.42
N VAL A 12 1.09 -17.81 1.28
CA VAL A 12 1.93 -17.01 2.20
C VAL A 12 2.74 -17.91 3.12
N ILE A 13 2.14 -18.95 3.69
CA ILE A 13 2.86 -19.90 4.57
C ILE A 13 4.02 -20.57 3.83
N VAL A 14 3.79 -21.01 2.58
CA VAL A 14 4.84 -21.60 1.74
C VAL A 14 5.94 -20.58 1.45
N LEU A 15 5.59 -19.35 1.09
CA LEU A 15 6.57 -18.28 0.84
C LEU A 15 7.37 -17.91 2.08
N LEU A 16 6.75 -17.90 3.26
CA LEU A 16 7.44 -17.66 4.53
C LEU A 16 8.40 -18.80 4.89
N PHE A 17 8.03 -20.04 4.61
CA PHE A 17 8.93 -21.18 4.79
C PHE A 17 10.14 -21.10 3.84
N ILE A 18 9.90 -20.80 2.56
CA ILE A 18 10.97 -20.55 1.59
C ILE A 18 11.85 -19.38 2.05
N GLY A 19 11.24 -18.27 2.50
CA GLY A 19 11.98 -17.11 3.02
C GLY A 19 12.78 -17.42 4.28
N ALA A 20 12.31 -18.31 5.15
CA ALA A 20 13.09 -18.73 6.32
C ALA A 20 14.42 -19.41 5.93
N CYS A 21 14.44 -20.13 4.80
CA CYS A 21 15.60 -20.88 4.33
C CYS A 21 16.46 -20.06 3.32
N TYR A 22 15.84 -19.25 2.47
CA TYR A 22 16.47 -18.73 1.25
C TYR A 22 16.28 -17.23 1.01
N ASP A 23 15.77 -16.42 1.93
CA ASP A 23 15.52 -14.99 1.74
C ASP A 23 16.73 -14.24 1.19
N TYR A 24 17.91 -14.48 1.78
CA TYR A 24 19.13 -13.82 1.37
C TYR A 24 19.52 -14.23 -0.05
N GLN A 25 19.60 -15.54 -0.33
CA GLN A 25 20.02 -16.09 -1.63
C GLN A 25 19.08 -15.67 -2.76
N ILE A 26 17.75 -15.67 -2.50
CA ILE A 26 16.77 -15.24 -3.50
C ILE A 26 16.96 -13.77 -3.83
N THR A 27 17.13 -12.92 -2.81
CA THR A 27 17.30 -11.49 -3.03
C THR A 27 18.64 -11.19 -3.68
N ASP A 28 19.71 -11.88 -3.29
CA ASP A 28 21.04 -11.80 -3.91
C ASP A 28 21.00 -12.12 -5.41
N ALA A 29 20.35 -13.21 -5.78
CA ALA A 29 20.19 -13.63 -7.17
C ALA A 29 19.33 -12.68 -8.02
N LEU A 30 18.37 -11.98 -7.40
CA LEU A 30 17.48 -11.06 -8.10
C LEU A 30 17.98 -9.62 -8.12
N TYR A 31 18.89 -9.25 -7.21
CA TYR A 31 19.27 -7.87 -6.98
C TYR A 31 19.87 -7.20 -8.20
N HIS A 32 19.25 -6.10 -8.63
CA HIS A 32 19.74 -5.25 -9.69
C HIS A 32 19.42 -3.77 -9.37
N ARG A 33 20.45 -3.03 -8.92
CA ARG A 33 20.31 -1.68 -8.36
C ARG A 33 19.67 -0.65 -9.32
N ALA A 34 19.87 -0.79 -10.63
CA ALA A 34 19.48 0.20 -11.64
C ALA A 34 18.36 -0.28 -12.58
N TYR A 35 17.54 -1.24 -12.16
CA TYR A 35 16.47 -1.75 -13.03
C TYR A 35 15.32 -0.72 -13.17
N GLY A 36 15.18 -0.12 -14.36
CA GLY A 36 14.28 1.01 -14.61
C GLY A 36 12.82 0.77 -14.29
N ILE A 37 12.30 -0.44 -14.58
CA ILE A 37 10.91 -0.81 -14.26
C ILE A 37 10.71 -0.83 -12.73
N SER A 38 11.65 -1.38 -11.98
CA SER A 38 11.56 -1.41 -10.51
C SER A 38 11.56 -0.01 -9.90
N MET A 39 12.34 0.92 -10.48
CA MET A 39 12.34 2.33 -10.09
C MET A 39 10.98 3.00 -10.37
N LEU A 40 10.35 2.69 -11.51
CA LEU A 40 9.01 3.19 -11.83
C LEU A 40 7.98 2.73 -10.80
N PHE A 41 8.01 1.44 -10.42
CA PHE A 41 7.12 0.87 -9.40
C PHE A 41 7.36 1.51 -8.02
N GLU A 42 8.63 1.73 -7.66
CA GLU A 42 8.99 2.34 -6.38
C GLU A 42 8.47 3.77 -6.25
N ARG A 43 8.61 4.59 -7.30
CA ARG A 43 8.42 6.03 -7.22
C ARG A 43 7.00 6.49 -7.55
N PHE A 44 6.34 5.84 -8.53
CA PHE A 44 5.12 6.38 -9.10
C PHE A 44 3.87 5.52 -8.88
N LEU A 45 4.04 4.21 -8.73
CA LEU A 45 2.88 3.31 -8.72
C LEU A 45 2.04 3.41 -7.44
N LEU A 46 2.60 3.94 -6.35
CA LEU A 46 1.85 4.21 -5.12
C LEU A 46 1.01 5.48 -5.18
N ILE A 47 1.33 6.43 -6.06
CA ILE A 47 0.60 7.72 -6.15
C ILE A 47 -0.91 7.51 -6.33
N PRO A 48 -1.40 6.68 -7.29
CA PRO A 48 -2.83 6.44 -7.43
C PRO A 48 -3.46 5.81 -6.19
N VAL A 49 -2.75 4.89 -5.51
CA VAL A 49 -3.23 4.21 -4.30
C VAL A 49 -3.36 5.19 -3.14
N GLN A 50 -2.34 6.01 -2.91
CA GLN A 50 -2.33 7.02 -1.85
C GLN A 50 -3.36 8.13 -2.12
N SER A 51 -3.59 8.49 -3.39
CA SER A 51 -4.62 9.47 -3.80
C SER A 51 -6.04 9.06 -3.41
N ILE A 52 -6.32 7.77 -3.21
CA ILE A 52 -7.63 7.30 -2.74
C ILE A 52 -8.03 7.96 -1.41
N VAL A 53 -7.08 8.14 -0.50
CA VAL A 53 -7.35 8.82 0.79
C VAL A 53 -7.79 10.26 0.55
N ILE A 54 -7.06 10.98 -0.30
CA ILE A 54 -7.31 12.38 -0.62
C ILE A 54 -8.67 12.53 -1.30
N ILE A 55 -8.95 11.70 -2.29
CA ILE A 55 -10.24 11.66 -3.01
C ILE A 55 -11.37 11.39 -2.02
N THR A 56 -11.21 10.41 -1.12
CA THR A 56 -12.22 10.06 -0.11
C THR A 56 -12.52 11.25 0.81
N MET A 57 -11.49 11.92 1.31
CA MET A 57 -11.66 13.08 2.19
C MET A 57 -12.38 14.23 1.46
N CYS A 58 -12.01 14.50 0.21
CA CYS A 58 -12.68 15.51 -0.62
C CYS A 58 -14.14 15.14 -0.93
N MET A 59 -14.46 13.85 -1.15
CA MET A 59 -15.84 13.37 -1.35
C MET A 59 -16.68 13.56 -0.07
N ILE A 60 -16.13 13.20 1.10
CA ILE A 60 -16.80 13.41 2.39
C ILE A 60 -17.03 14.90 2.61
N GLN A 61 -16.00 15.73 2.42
CA GLN A 61 -16.10 17.20 2.58
C GLN A 61 -17.22 17.80 1.74
N ARG A 62 -17.39 17.32 0.54
CA ARG A 62 -18.47 17.82 -0.34
C ARG A 62 -19.86 17.37 0.11
N LYS A 63 -19.99 16.12 0.58
CA LYS A 63 -21.28 15.53 0.97
C LYS A 63 -21.73 15.95 2.37
N THR A 64 -20.82 15.87 3.31
CA THR A 64 -21.02 16.21 4.75
C THR A 64 -19.81 16.99 5.22
N PRO A 65 -19.81 18.33 5.05
CA PRO A 65 -18.68 19.16 5.42
C PRO A 65 -18.24 18.94 6.88
N CYS A 66 -16.99 18.54 7.05
CA CYS A 66 -16.37 18.29 8.35
C CYS A 66 -15.02 19.00 8.41
N TRP A 67 -14.72 19.67 9.50
CA TRP A 67 -13.50 20.46 9.67
C TRP A 67 -12.20 19.64 9.52
N TRP A 68 -12.22 18.35 9.85
CA TRP A 68 -11.06 17.46 9.85
C TRP A 68 -10.72 16.85 8.47
N THR A 69 -11.65 16.85 7.51
CA THR A 69 -11.46 16.17 6.21
C THR A 69 -10.40 16.83 5.35
N MET A 70 -10.40 18.15 5.26
CA MET A 70 -9.41 18.90 4.46
C MET A 70 -8.01 18.84 5.07
N PRO A 71 -7.80 19.03 6.39
CA PRO A 71 -6.51 18.76 7.03
C PRO A 71 -5.96 17.36 6.76
N ILE A 72 -6.79 16.31 6.85
CA ILE A 72 -6.34 14.94 6.55
C ILE A 72 -5.98 14.80 5.06
N ALA A 73 -6.78 15.36 4.14
CA ALA A 73 -6.44 15.35 2.71
C ALA A 73 -5.12 16.05 2.44
N PHE A 74 -4.85 17.19 3.07
CA PHE A 74 -3.59 17.92 2.96
C PHE A 74 -2.41 17.11 3.49
N ILE A 75 -2.51 16.52 4.68
CA ILE A 75 -1.46 15.68 5.28
C ILE A 75 -1.18 14.46 4.37
N ALA A 76 -2.23 13.80 3.89
CA ALA A 76 -2.09 12.65 2.97
C ALA A 76 -1.42 13.06 1.64
N SER A 77 -1.74 14.24 1.10
CA SER A 77 -1.10 14.79 -0.10
C SER A 77 0.38 15.08 0.15
N GLY A 78 0.71 15.70 1.30
CA GLY A 78 2.09 15.98 1.69
C GLY A 78 2.91 14.70 1.81
N TYR A 79 2.37 13.69 2.51
CA TYR A 79 3.02 12.39 2.63
C TYR A 79 3.26 11.72 1.26
N MET A 80 2.25 11.71 0.39
CA MET A 80 2.35 11.14 -0.95
C MET A 80 3.43 11.84 -1.80
N ILE A 81 3.46 13.17 -1.79
CA ILE A 81 4.42 13.96 -2.55
C ILE A 81 5.84 13.76 -1.97
N GLN A 82 5.98 13.74 -0.66
CA GLN A 82 7.25 13.49 0.01
C GLN A 82 7.78 12.10 -0.29
N ASP A 83 6.91 11.07 -0.26
CA ASP A 83 7.25 9.69 -0.59
C ASP A 83 7.73 9.56 -2.06
N ALA A 84 7.13 10.32 -2.99
CA ALA A 84 7.56 10.35 -4.38
C ALA A 84 8.88 11.12 -4.60
N LEU A 85 9.12 12.20 -3.84
CA LEU A 85 10.26 13.11 -4.05
C LEU A 85 11.52 12.73 -3.29
N HIS A 86 11.44 11.99 -2.17
CA HIS A 86 12.60 11.68 -1.32
C HIS A 86 13.73 10.92 -2.03
N TYR A 87 13.44 10.31 -3.18
CA TYR A 87 14.44 9.65 -4.03
C TYR A 87 15.28 10.62 -4.86
N TRP A 88 14.81 11.89 -5.03
CA TRP A 88 15.42 12.86 -5.92
C TRP A 88 16.12 13.98 -5.14
N VAL A 89 15.65 14.28 -3.96
CA VAL A 89 16.02 15.46 -3.23
C VAL A 89 16.23 15.16 -1.75
N LYS A 90 17.29 15.71 -1.16
CA LYS A 90 17.44 15.73 0.31
C LYS A 90 16.43 16.71 0.88
N LEU A 91 15.68 16.27 1.90
CA LEU A 91 14.72 17.10 2.61
C LEU A 91 15.46 18.21 3.39
N ASP A 92 15.44 19.41 2.83
CA ASP A 92 15.79 20.65 3.52
C ASP A 92 14.55 21.54 3.67
N THR A 93 14.71 22.72 4.27
CA THR A 93 13.62 23.64 4.55
C THR A 93 12.89 24.10 3.27
N ILE A 94 13.62 24.27 2.16
CA ILE A 94 13.04 24.71 0.87
C ILE A 94 12.14 23.59 0.34
N TRP A 95 12.60 22.34 0.38
CA TRP A 95 11.81 21.19 -0.10
C TRP A 95 10.60 20.89 0.77
N LEU A 96 10.65 21.18 2.07
CA LEU A 96 9.45 21.12 2.92
C LEU A 96 8.42 22.14 2.48
N LEU A 97 8.83 23.37 2.15
CA LEU A 97 7.92 24.40 1.62
C LEU A 97 7.35 23.99 0.25
N VAL A 98 8.18 23.49 -0.67
CA VAL A 98 7.74 22.97 -1.97
C VAL A 98 6.71 21.85 -1.80
N THR A 99 6.98 20.91 -0.90
CA THR A 99 6.05 19.81 -0.57
C THR A 99 4.73 20.35 -0.03
N ALA A 100 4.76 21.30 0.89
CA ALA A 100 3.57 21.89 1.49
C ALA A 100 2.72 22.64 0.43
N VAL A 101 3.35 23.47 -0.40
CA VAL A 101 2.65 24.20 -1.49
C VAL A 101 2.07 23.20 -2.49
N SER A 102 2.84 22.20 -2.90
CA SER A 102 2.37 21.17 -3.85
C SER A 102 1.21 20.36 -3.26
N ALA A 103 1.22 20.07 -1.96
CA ALA A 103 0.14 19.38 -1.27
C ALA A 103 -1.16 20.22 -1.25
N VAL A 104 -1.05 21.52 -1.00
CA VAL A 104 -2.20 22.44 -1.09
C VAL A 104 -2.76 22.43 -2.50
N VAL A 105 -1.91 22.62 -3.51
CA VAL A 105 -2.34 22.68 -4.91
C VAL A 105 -2.99 21.35 -5.32
N TYR A 106 -2.36 20.21 -5.01
CA TYR A 106 -2.91 18.90 -5.34
C TYR A 106 -4.27 18.66 -4.66
N THR A 107 -4.38 18.94 -3.36
CA THR A 107 -5.64 18.80 -2.61
C THR A 107 -6.73 19.69 -3.20
N LEU A 108 -6.40 20.95 -3.52
CA LEU A 108 -7.35 21.88 -4.11
C LEU A 108 -7.82 21.42 -5.49
N VAL A 109 -6.91 20.97 -6.35
CA VAL A 109 -7.25 20.44 -7.69
C VAL A 109 -8.19 19.26 -7.58
N ILE A 110 -7.86 18.26 -6.72
CA ILE A 110 -8.75 17.11 -6.48
C ILE A 110 -10.11 17.58 -5.96
N TYR A 111 -10.17 18.50 -5.01
CA TYR A 111 -11.42 19.02 -4.48
C TYR A 111 -12.27 19.74 -5.54
N LEU A 112 -11.64 20.55 -6.40
CA LEU A 112 -12.33 21.23 -7.50
C LEU A 112 -12.88 20.24 -8.54
N ILE A 113 -12.13 19.17 -8.84
CA ILE A 113 -12.63 18.08 -9.70
C ILE A 113 -13.83 17.40 -9.05
N ILE A 114 -13.74 17.04 -7.76
CA ILE A 114 -14.82 16.38 -7.01
C ILE A 114 -16.06 17.28 -6.97
N LYS A 115 -15.93 18.59 -6.85
CA LYS A 115 -17.05 19.54 -6.90
C LYS A 115 -17.85 19.46 -8.21
N ARG A 116 -17.24 19.10 -9.33
CA ARG A 116 -17.90 19.00 -10.64
C ARG A 116 -18.57 17.67 -10.91
N ILE A 117 -18.28 16.64 -10.09
CA ILE A 117 -18.87 15.31 -10.24
C ILE A 117 -20.34 15.35 -9.83
N PRO A 118 -21.28 14.72 -10.54
CA PRO A 118 -22.69 14.68 -10.16
C PRO A 118 -22.90 14.02 -8.78
N THR A 119 -23.83 14.54 -7.98
CA THR A 119 -24.07 14.07 -6.60
C THR A 119 -24.47 12.59 -6.56
N TYR A 120 -25.31 12.13 -7.52
CA TYR A 120 -25.70 10.73 -7.61
C TYR A 120 -24.50 9.78 -7.77
N TRP A 121 -23.45 10.22 -8.48
CA TRP A 121 -22.22 9.44 -8.65
C TRP A 121 -21.45 9.35 -7.33
N LEU A 122 -21.38 10.45 -6.58
CA LEU A 122 -20.74 10.47 -5.26
C LEU A 122 -21.47 9.53 -4.30
N ASP A 123 -22.81 9.57 -4.26
CA ASP A 123 -23.61 8.71 -3.40
C ASP A 123 -23.39 7.24 -3.70
N LYS A 124 -23.32 6.90 -5.00
CA LYS A 124 -23.10 5.54 -5.46
C LYS A 124 -21.70 5.01 -5.10
N HIS A 125 -20.67 5.85 -5.13
CA HIS A 125 -19.28 5.38 -5.04
C HIS A 125 -18.58 5.71 -3.72
N LEU A 126 -19.11 6.64 -2.89
CA LEU A 126 -18.49 7.06 -1.65
C LEU A 126 -18.18 5.87 -0.72
N HIS A 127 -19.11 4.92 -0.61
CA HIS A 127 -18.90 3.72 0.21
C HIS A 127 -17.66 2.92 -0.23
N PHE A 128 -17.46 2.74 -1.53
CA PHE A 128 -16.28 2.07 -2.07
C PHE A 128 -14.98 2.80 -1.70
N PHE A 129 -14.95 4.14 -1.87
CA PHE A 129 -13.77 4.93 -1.53
C PHE A 129 -13.46 4.90 -0.02
N VAL A 130 -14.49 4.96 0.82
CA VAL A 130 -14.36 4.82 2.28
C VAL A 130 -13.84 3.42 2.64
N PHE A 131 -14.39 2.37 2.02
CA PHE A 131 -13.92 1.00 2.22
C PHE A 131 -12.44 0.84 1.86
N PHE A 132 -12.04 1.33 0.68
CA PHE A 132 -10.64 1.29 0.23
C PHE A 132 -9.71 2.04 1.21
N THR A 133 -10.09 3.27 1.59
CA THR A 133 -9.32 4.10 2.54
C THR A 133 -9.15 3.39 3.89
N LYS A 134 -10.20 2.77 4.43
CA LYS A 134 -10.12 2.00 5.68
C LYS A 134 -9.13 0.85 5.56
N VAL A 135 -9.21 0.06 4.48
CA VAL A 135 -8.28 -1.05 4.24
C VAL A 135 -6.84 -0.56 4.16
N LEU A 136 -6.60 0.47 3.35
CA LEU A 136 -5.27 1.03 3.13
C LEU A 136 -4.64 1.57 4.43
N ILE A 137 -5.36 2.45 5.13
CA ILE A 137 -4.85 3.09 6.35
C ILE A 137 -4.62 2.05 7.45
N THR A 138 -5.55 1.13 7.66
CA THR A 138 -5.41 0.10 8.70
C THR A 138 -4.21 -0.81 8.40
N ALA A 139 -4.03 -1.24 7.14
CA ALA A 139 -2.90 -2.08 6.76
C ALA A 139 -1.56 -1.34 6.92
N ILE A 140 -1.47 -0.08 6.49
CA ILE A 140 -0.27 0.75 6.67
C ILE A 140 0.02 0.95 8.16
N PHE A 141 -0.98 1.22 8.99
CA PHE A 141 -0.82 1.41 10.42
C PHE A 141 -0.21 0.17 11.09
N ILE A 142 -0.77 -1.02 10.82
CA ILE A 142 -0.23 -2.29 11.33
C ILE A 142 1.21 -2.49 10.86
N THR A 143 1.48 -2.26 9.57
CA THR A 143 2.81 -2.40 8.98
C THR A 143 3.82 -1.45 9.61
N THR A 144 3.42 -0.20 9.89
CA THR A 144 4.29 0.80 10.51
C THR A 144 4.67 0.38 11.93
N ILE A 145 3.72 -0.08 12.74
CA ILE A 145 4.01 -0.60 14.09
C ILE A 145 5.00 -1.76 14.02
N LEU A 146 4.77 -2.73 13.13
CA LEU A 146 5.69 -3.86 12.98
C LEU A 146 7.08 -3.42 12.53
N LYS A 147 7.18 -2.46 11.62
CA LYS A 147 8.48 -1.92 11.17
C LYS A 147 9.31 -1.33 12.30
N THR A 148 8.67 -0.58 13.21
CA THR A 148 9.39 0.09 14.31
C THR A 148 9.98 -0.90 15.30
N VAL A 149 9.33 -2.07 15.49
CA VAL A 149 9.79 -3.07 16.47
C VAL A 149 10.67 -4.16 15.87
N TRP A 150 10.65 -4.35 14.54
CA TRP A 150 11.36 -5.47 13.90
C TRP A 150 12.82 -5.18 13.60
N GLY A 151 13.14 -3.96 13.12
CA GLY A 151 14.50 -3.48 12.92
C GLY A 151 15.33 -4.23 11.86
N ARG A 152 14.70 -4.95 10.91
CA ARG A 152 15.40 -5.71 9.86
C ARG A 152 16.06 -4.79 8.85
N ILE A 153 17.37 -5.01 8.55
CA ILE A 153 18.12 -4.28 7.53
C ILE A 153 17.67 -4.69 6.12
N ARG A 154 17.69 -3.76 5.16
CA ARG A 154 17.41 -4.05 3.74
C ARG A 154 18.61 -4.72 3.10
N TYR A 155 18.39 -5.59 2.11
CA TYR A 155 19.48 -6.25 1.38
C TYR A 155 20.51 -5.25 0.82
N ARG A 156 20.03 -4.17 0.17
CA ARG A 156 20.89 -3.13 -0.44
C ARG A 156 21.73 -2.32 0.55
N ASP A 157 21.40 -2.37 1.84
CA ASP A 157 22.07 -1.63 2.92
C ASP A 157 23.00 -2.56 3.73
N ILE A 158 23.00 -3.88 3.46
CA ILE A 158 23.90 -4.88 4.07
C ILE A 158 25.32 -4.65 3.54
N GLN A 159 26.25 -4.49 4.45
CA GLN A 159 27.69 -4.39 4.17
C GLN A 159 28.40 -5.72 4.41
N ASP A 160 27.93 -6.50 5.36
CA ASP A 160 28.46 -7.80 5.72
C ASP A 160 27.29 -8.78 5.95
N VAL A 161 27.42 -10.04 5.50
CA VAL A 161 26.39 -11.08 5.59
C VAL A 161 25.93 -11.33 7.03
N THR A 162 26.80 -11.08 8.01
CA THR A 162 26.47 -11.21 9.45
C THR A 162 25.38 -10.26 9.91
N GLN A 163 25.12 -9.17 9.17
CA GLN A 163 24.03 -8.22 9.42
C GLN A 163 22.66 -8.75 8.97
N PHE A 164 22.63 -9.84 8.21
CA PHE A 164 21.37 -10.46 7.78
C PHE A 164 20.63 -11.04 8.97
N CYS A 165 19.33 -10.76 9.03
CA CYS A 165 18.46 -11.22 10.09
C CYS A 165 17.24 -11.93 9.48
N VAL A 166 16.91 -13.12 10.02
CA VAL A 166 15.76 -13.90 9.56
C VAL A 166 14.44 -13.22 9.95
N TRP A 167 13.40 -13.40 9.13
CA TRP A 167 12.14 -12.68 9.29
C TRP A 167 11.36 -13.02 10.58
N TYR A 168 11.50 -14.21 11.11
CA TYR A 168 10.78 -14.67 12.30
C TYR A 168 11.44 -14.25 13.63
N ARG A 169 12.57 -13.54 13.57
CA ARG A 169 13.27 -13.01 14.74
C ARG A 169 13.42 -11.50 14.62
N PRO A 170 12.90 -10.70 15.57
CA PRO A 170 13.18 -9.28 15.62
C PRO A 170 14.68 -9.00 15.74
N CYS A 171 15.17 -8.04 14.95
CA CYS A 171 16.59 -7.68 14.88
C CYS A 171 16.94 -6.52 15.81
N GLY A 172 15.99 -6.03 16.61
CA GLY A 172 16.15 -4.94 17.56
C GLY A 172 15.64 -3.59 17.07
N LEU A 173 15.61 -2.61 17.97
CA LEU A 173 15.15 -1.24 17.69
C LEU A 173 16.29 -0.40 17.10
N VAL A 174 16.80 -0.80 15.94
CA VAL A 174 18.01 -0.21 15.31
C VAL A 174 17.70 0.76 14.16
N GLY A 175 16.44 1.16 13.98
CA GLY A 175 16.04 2.12 12.94
C GLY A 175 15.99 1.57 11.52
N ASN A 176 16.23 0.27 11.30
CA ASN A 176 16.08 -0.38 10.01
C ASN A 176 14.61 -0.74 9.75
N HIS A 177 14.16 -0.67 8.49
CA HIS A 177 12.74 -0.76 8.15
C HIS A 177 12.46 -1.69 6.95
N SER A 178 13.17 -2.84 6.85
CA SER A 178 12.88 -3.79 5.78
C SER A 178 11.55 -4.52 6.04
N PHE A 179 11.34 -5.07 7.22
CA PHE A 179 10.20 -5.93 7.53
C PHE A 179 9.08 -5.19 8.28
N PRO A 180 7.81 -5.34 7.88
CA PRO A 180 7.28 -5.86 6.61
C PRO A 180 7.39 -4.83 5.47
N SER A 181 7.16 -5.27 4.21
CA SER A 181 7.21 -4.39 3.05
C SER A 181 6.03 -3.41 2.99
N GLY A 182 6.31 -2.11 3.19
CA GLY A 182 5.28 -1.05 3.14
C GLY A 182 4.70 -0.84 1.75
N HIS A 183 5.51 -0.90 0.70
CA HIS A 183 5.05 -0.79 -0.70
C HIS A 183 4.12 -1.94 -1.06
N THR A 184 4.49 -3.18 -0.70
CA THR A 184 3.62 -4.35 -0.93
C THR A 184 2.33 -4.23 -0.14
N THR A 185 2.38 -3.80 1.14
CA THR A 185 1.20 -3.56 1.97
C THR A 185 0.26 -2.55 1.32
N ALA A 186 0.75 -1.35 1.01
CA ALA A 186 -0.07 -0.30 0.42
C ALA A 186 -0.64 -0.72 -0.93
N PHE A 187 0.19 -1.30 -1.80
CA PHE A 187 -0.23 -1.68 -3.15
C PHE A 187 -1.21 -2.85 -3.17
N THR A 188 -1.11 -3.81 -2.25
CA THR A 188 -2.07 -4.92 -2.14
C THR A 188 -3.50 -4.42 -1.89
N SER A 189 -3.69 -3.19 -1.39
CA SER A 189 -5.03 -2.62 -1.22
C SER A 189 -5.81 -2.45 -2.54
N ILE A 190 -5.16 -2.56 -3.72
CA ILE A 190 -5.86 -2.66 -5.02
C ILE A 190 -6.84 -3.83 -5.09
N LEU A 191 -6.74 -4.83 -4.19
CA LEU A 191 -7.78 -5.87 -4.01
C LEU A 191 -9.17 -5.27 -3.80
N CYS A 192 -9.26 -4.08 -3.23
CA CYS A 192 -10.52 -3.35 -3.09
C CYS A 192 -11.22 -3.09 -4.42
N LEU A 193 -10.46 -2.98 -5.53
CA LEU A 193 -11.02 -2.83 -6.89
C LEU A 193 -11.89 -4.03 -7.30
N LEU A 194 -11.74 -5.19 -6.64
CA LEU A 194 -12.65 -6.31 -6.84
C LEU A 194 -14.08 -6.01 -6.36
N GLN A 195 -14.25 -4.99 -5.49
CA GLN A 195 -15.57 -4.53 -5.01
C GLN A 195 -16.14 -3.38 -5.86
N TRP A 196 -15.35 -2.83 -6.80
CA TRP A 196 -15.80 -1.73 -7.66
C TRP A 196 -16.94 -2.17 -8.57
N LYS A 197 -18.05 -1.43 -8.59
CA LYS A 197 -19.27 -1.69 -9.39
C LYS A 197 -20.02 -2.97 -9.05
N GLN A 198 -19.76 -3.61 -7.93
CA GLN A 198 -20.64 -4.68 -7.48
C GLN A 198 -21.98 -4.07 -7.02
N ASN A 199 -22.87 -3.76 -8.00
CA ASN A 199 -24.28 -3.94 -7.72
C ASN A 199 -24.47 -5.45 -7.56
N THR A 200 -24.74 -5.87 -6.39
CA THR A 200 -25.18 -7.12 -5.78
C THR A 200 -24.94 -8.47 -6.52
N TYR A 201 -24.79 -8.52 -7.85
CA TYR A 201 -24.77 -9.78 -8.63
C TYR A 201 -23.67 -9.90 -9.69
N GLU A 202 -22.94 -8.81 -10.03
CA GLU A 202 -21.90 -8.90 -11.06
C GLU A 202 -20.55 -9.32 -10.46
N LYS A 203 -20.04 -10.47 -10.90
CA LYS A 203 -18.67 -10.89 -10.60
C LYS A 203 -17.69 -9.98 -11.36
N PRO A 204 -16.54 -9.60 -10.74
CA PRO A 204 -15.50 -8.91 -11.46
C PRO A 204 -15.09 -9.67 -12.73
N SER A 205 -14.81 -8.95 -13.82
CA SER A 205 -14.40 -9.59 -15.07
C SER A 205 -13.09 -10.37 -14.90
N PRO A 206 -12.87 -11.45 -15.67
CA PRO A 206 -11.58 -12.19 -15.65
C PRO A 206 -10.37 -11.29 -15.88
N LEU A 207 -10.50 -10.29 -16.78
CA LEU A 207 -9.45 -9.31 -17.03
C LEU A 207 -9.10 -8.51 -15.77
N ARG A 208 -10.11 -8.06 -15.00
CA ARG A 208 -9.88 -7.33 -13.74
C ARG A 208 -9.15 -8.19 -12.72
N TYR A 209 -9.55 -9.46 -12.57
CA TYR A 209 -8.84 -10.41 -11.73
C TYR A 209 -7.38 -10.58 -12.18
N GLY A 210 -7.17 -10.79 -13.48
CA GLY A 210 -5.84 -10.97 -14.06
C GLY A 210 -4.94 -9.77 -13.82
N LEU A 211 -5.42 -8.55 -14.10
CA LEU A 211 -4.64 -7.32 -13.89
C LEU A 211 -4.30 -7.10 -12.41
N ILE A 212 -5.28 -7.25 -11.50
CA ILE A 212 -5.03 -7.09 -10.06
C ILE A 212 -4.00 -8.12 -9.59
N THR A 213 -4.13 -9.38 -9.99
CA THR A 213 -3.18 -10.44 -9.63
C THR A 213 -1.78 -10.17 -10.17
N LEU A 214 -1.67 -9.76 -11.45
CA LEU A 214 -0.41 -9.39 -12.07
C LEU A 214 0.31 -8.31 -11.27
N PHE A 215 -0.39 -7.23 -10.93
CA PHE A 215 0.21 -6.13 -10.20
C PHE A 215 0.55 -6.49 -8.75
N ILE A 216 -0.26 -7.32 -8.08
CA ILE A 216 0.02 -7.82 -6.72
C ILE A 216 1.27 -8.70 -6.70
N ILE A 217 1.60 -9.40 -7.80
CA ILE A 217 2.83 -10.17 -7.94
C ILE A 217 4.00 -9.27 -8.36
N ALA A 218 3.79 -8.34 -9.28
CA ALA A 218 4.83 -7.48 -9.81
C ALA A 218 5.43 -6.55 -8.74
N MET A 219 4.61 -5.96 -7.87
CA MET A 219 5.13 -5.06 -6.83
C MET A 219 6.13 -5.75 -5.88
N PRO A 220 5.84 -6.89 -5.24
CA PRO A 220 6.83 -7.64 -4.45
C PRO A 220 8.12 -7.94 -5.21
N LEU A 221 8.02 -8.42 -6.46
CA LEU A 221 9.18 -8.74 -7.29
C LEU A 221 10.08 -7.52 -7.49
N THR A 222 9.51 -6.37 -7.83
CA THR A 222 10.30 -5.14 -8.00
C THR A 222 10.98 -4.71 -6.71
N ARG A 223 10.36 -4.96 -5.52
CA ARG A 223 10.97 -4.64 -4.23
C ARG A 223 12.18 -5.54 -3.92
N MET A 224 12.12 -6.83 -4.30
CA MET A 224 13.25 -7.75 -4.18
C MET A 224 14.37 -7.39 -5.17
N ILE A 225 14.03 -7.13 -6.44
CA ILE A 225 15.00 -6.71 -7.47
C ILE A 225 15.80 -5.47 -7.02
N MET A 226 15.16 -4.53 -6.33
CA MET A 226 15.84 -3.34 -5.81
C MET A 226 16.58 -3.57 -4.49
N GLY A 227 16.58 -4.77 -3.95
CA GLY A 227 17.17 -5.08 -2.65
C GLY A 227 16.54 -4.31 -1.48
N ALA A 228 15.33 -3.79 -1.66
CA ALA A 228 14.63 -3.02 -0.64
C ALA A 228 13.94 -3.91 0.39
N HIS A 229 13.56 -5.12 -0.01
CA HIS A 229 12.83 -6.09 0.78
C HIS A 229 13.20 -7.51 0.38
N PHE A 230 13.06 -8.44 1.34
CA PHE A 230 13.16 -9.88 1.11
C PHE A 230 11.80 -10.48 0.74
N LEU A 231 11.80 -11.76 0.29
CA LEU A 231 10.57 -12.49 -0.05
C LEU A 231 9.60 -12.52 1.14
N SER A 232 10.08 -12.85 2.32
CA SER A 232 9.27 -12.90 3.53
C SER A 232 8.66 -11.54 3.91
N ASP A 233 9.42 -10.43 3.74
CA ASP A 233 8.91 -9.07 4.02
C ASP A 233 7.69 -8.75 3.15
N THR A 234 7.74 -9.14 1.88
CA THR A 234 6.66 -8.91 0.93
C THR A 234 5.47 -9.84 1.18
N ALA A 235 5.73 -11.10 1.53
CA ALA A 235 4.69 -12.07 1.87
C ALA A 235 3.88 -11.63 3.10
N VAL A 236 4.55 -11.11 4.14
CA VAL A 236 3.87 -10.56 5.32
C VAL A 236 3.12 -9.28 4.98
N GLY A 237 3.70 -8.38 4.19
CA GLY A 237 3.02 -7.17 3.74
C GLY A 237 1.71 -7.47 2.98
N PHE A 238 1.74 -8.45 2.08
CA PHE A 238 0.54 -8.96 1.41
C PHE A 238 -0.47 -9.55 2.42
N CYS A 239 -0.01 -10.39 3.34
CA CYS A 239 -0.86 -11.07 4.32
C CYS A 239 -1.62 -10.07 5.21
N ILE A 240 -0.94 -9.01 5.69
CA ILE A 240 -1.56 -7.94 6.49
C ILE A 240 -2.72 -7.33 5.72
N THR A 241 -2.47 -6.85 4.50
CA THR A 241 -3.52 -6.16 3.72
C THR A 241 -4.64 -7.12 3.32
N TYR A 242 -4.33 -8.34 2.95
CA TYR A 242 -5.33 -9.35 2.60
C TYR A 242 -6.26 -9.66 3.79
N THR A 243 -5.69 -9.80 4.99
CA THR A 243 -6.46 -10.03 6.23
C THR A 243 -7.37 -8.84 6.55
N VAL A 244 -6.84 -7.61 6.49
CA VAL A 244 -7.60 -6.38 6.70
C VAL A 244 -8.73 -6.24 5.68
N TYR A 245 -8.44 -6.50 4.39
CA TYR A 245 -9.44 -6.50 3.32
C TYR A 245 -10.58 -7.49 3.59
N LEU A 246 -10.27 -8.73 3.99
CA LEU A 246 -11.27 -9.74 4.31
C LEU A 246 -12.11 -9.34 5.53
N ALA A 247 -11.50 -8.78 6.57
CA ALA A 247 -12.19 -8.33 7.78
C ALA A 247 -13.22 -7.23 7.45
N TYR A 248 -12.81 -6.17 6.74
CA TYR A 248 -13.74 -5.11 6.33
C TYR A 248 -14.82 -5.60 5.37
N ARG A 249 -14.47 -6.48 4.43
CA ARG A 249 -15.46 -7.08 3.52
C ARG A 249 -16.50 -7.92 4.26
N GLN A 250 -16.10 -8.68 5.28
CA GLN A 250 -17.05 -9.43 6.12
C GLN A 250 -17.94 -8.50 6.95
N TYR A 251 -17.36 -7.42 7.49
CA TYR A 251 -18.11 -6.41 8.22
C TYR A 251 -19.17 -5.75 7.35
N ASP A 252 -18.80 -5.32 6.14
CA ASP A 252 -19.72 -4.66 5.21
C ASP A 252 -20.84 -5.61 4.73
N ARG A 253 -20.52 -6.91 4.50
CA ARG A 253 -21.55 -7.93 4.20
C ARG A 253 -22.56 -8.10 5.33
N LYS A 254 -22.12 -8.12 6.58
CA LYS A 254 -23.03 -8.24 7.74
C LYS A 254 -23.97 -7.04 7.87
N ARG A 255 -23.56 -5.88 7.36
CA ARG A 255 -24.35 -4.65 7.36
C ARG A 255 -25.18 -4.44 6.08
N GLY A 256 -25.09 -5.34 5.12
CA GLY A 256 -25.84 -5.25 3.85
C GLY A 256 -25.32 -4.18 2.89
N TYR A 257 -24.08 -3.73 3.06
CA TYR A 257 -23.47 -2.75 2.15
C TYR A 257 -22.93 -3.40 0.86
N ILE A 258 -22.60 -4.71 0.92
CA ILE A 258 -22.12 -5.54 -0.21
C ILE A 258 -22.64 -6.97 -0.11
#